data_f0341ce392ec3989ecd56a2feba8c561
#
_entry.id   f0341ce392ec3989ecd56a2feba8c561
#
_cell.length_a   1.000
_cell.length_b   1.000
_cell.length_c   1.000
_cell.angle_alpha   90.00
_cell.angle_beta   90.00
_cell.angle_gamma   90.00
#
_symmetry.space_group_name_H-M   'P 1'
#
loop_
_entity.id
_entity.type
_entity.pdbx_description
1 polymer ?
#
loop_
_entity_poly.entity_id
_entity_poly.type
_entity_poly.pdbx_seq_one_letter_code
_entity_poly.pdbx_strand_id
1 'polypeptide(L)'
;LRGPSFTVSTACASSNHAMAQAFAIVRSGMSPVMVTGGSESMLCFGGVKAWEGLRVMSRDACRPFSANRNGMVQGEGAGVFVFEEYEHACARGAEVLCEVAGFAMTSDASDIVMPSKAGAARAMQGALQDAGINREEVGYINAHGTGTAANDKTECAAVADVFGTHADQLMISSTKSMHGHVIGGTGA
;
A
#
# COMPACT_ATOMS: atom_id res chain seq x y z
N LEU A 1 1.95 -25.66 5.42
CA LEU A 1 1.90 -25.05 4.09
C LEU A 1 2.77 -25.85 3.12
N ARG A 2 2.24 -26.16 1.93
CA ARG A 2 2.94 -26.97 0.91
C ARG A 2 2.87 -26.34 -0.48
N GLY A 3 2.22 -25.18 -0.61
CA GLY A 3 2.06 -24.43 -1.86
C GLY A 3 3.30 -23.61 -2.25
N PRO A 4 3.16 -22.75 -3.26
CA PRO A 4 4.24 -21.86 -3.69
C PRO A 4 4.69 -20.96 -2.52
N SER A 5 6.00 -20.78 -2.41
CA SER A 5 6.60 -19.89 -1.39
C SER A 5 7.72 -19.09 -2.03
N PHE A 6 7.62 -17.76 -1.96
CA PHE A 6 8.59 -16.84 -2.54
C PHE A 6 8.53 -15.49 -1.82
N THR A 7 9.56 -14.69 -2.00
CA THR A 7 9.65 -13.35 -1.44
C THR A 7 9.49 -12.30 -2.54
N VAL A 8 8.75 -11.24 -2.23
CA VAL A 8 8.63 -10.04 -3.06
C VAL A 8 9.36 -8.90 -2.37
N SER A 9 10.21 -8.19 -3.10
CA SER A 9 10.94 -7.03 -2.59
C SER A 9 10.84 -5.88 -3.59
N THR A 10 10.02 -4.90 -3.26
CA THR A 10 9.75 -3.71 -4.07
C THR A 10 9.65 -2.46 -3.17
N ALA A 11 10.59 -2.34 -2.23
CA ALA A 11 10.64 -1.27 -1.24
C ALA A 11 9.32 -1.10 -0.49
N CYS A 12 8.78 0.10 -0.38
CA CYS A 12 7.54 0.39 0.36
C CYS A 12 6.30 -0.31 -0.20
N ALA A 13 6.33 -0.81 -1.43
CA ALA A 13 5.22 -1.52 -2.06
C ALA A 13 5.31 -3.05 -1.88
N SER A 14 6.32 -3.58 -1.17
CA SER A 14 6.58 -5.02 -1.09
C SER A 14 5.37 -5.83 -0.62
N SER A 15 4.74 -5.43 0.47
CA SER A 15 3.55 -6.13 0.99
C SER A 15 2.34 -6.01 0.07
N ASN A 16 2.10 -4.83 -0.54
CA ASN A 16 1.04 -4.70 -1.54
C ASN A 16 1.27 -5.61 -2.75
N HIS A 17 2.50 -5.67 -3.26
CA HIS A 17 2.85 -6.56 -4.37
C HIS A 17 2.79 -8.04 -3.95
N ALA A 18 3.18 -8.39 -2.73
CA ALA A 18 3.03 -9.75 -2.22
C ALA A 18 1.54 -10.16 -2.14
N MET A 19 0.69 -9.27 -1.63
CA MET A 19 -0.77 -9.47 -1.60
C MET A 19 -1.36 -9.57 -3.01
N ALA A 20 -0.90 -8.74 -3.95
CA ALA A 20 -1.31 -8.82 -5.36
C ALA A 20 -0.97 -10.16 -5.99
N GLN A 21 0.24 -10.69 -5.73
CA GLN A 21 0.63 -12.03 -6.21
C GLN A 21 -0.22 -13.14 -5.57
N ALA A 22 -0.45 -13.07 -4.27
CA ALA A 22 -1.31 -14.03 -3.56
C ALA A 22 -2.74 -14.02 -4.12
N PHE A 23 -3.31 -12.83 -4.35
CA PHE A 23 -4.61 -12.65 -4.97
C PHE A 23 -4.66 -13.29 -6.37
N ALA A 24 -3.65 -13.03 -7.21
CA ALA A 24 -3.59 -13.60 -8.56
C ALA A 24 -3.51 -15.14 -8.53
N ILE A 25 -2.74 -15.72 -7.60
CA ILE A 25 -2.61 -17.16 -7.42
C ILE A 25 -3.94 -17.78 -6.98
N VAL A 26 -4.64 -17.19 -6.02
CA VAL A 26 -5.95 -17.66 -5.57
C VAL A 26 -6.99 -17.52 -6.68
N ARG A 27 -7.08 -16.34 -7.31
CA ARG A 27 -8.01 -16.06 -8.40
C ARG A 27 -7.83 -16.97 -9.62
N SER A 28 -6.59 -17.37 -9.91
CA SER A 28 -6.31 -18.30 -11.02
C SER A 28 -6.58 -19.77 -10.68
N GLY A 29 -6.95 -20.10 -9.45
CA GLY A 29 -7.14 -21.48 -9.00
C GLY A 29 -5.86 -22.27 -8.78
N MET A 30 -4.69 -21.64 -8.85
CA MET A 30 -3.40 -22.31 -8.63
C MET A 30 -3.25 -22.79 -7.17
N SER A 31 -3.80 -22.06 -6.23
CA SER A 31 -3.90 -22.46 -4.82
C SER A 31 -5.18 -21.88 -4.21
N PRO A 32 -5.98 -22.64 -3.47
CA PRO A 32 -7.19 -22.11 -2.84
C PRO A 32 -6.89 -21.19 -1.65
N VAL A 33 -5.69 -21.26 -1.08
CA VAL A 33 -5.30 -20.49 0.11
C VAL A 33 -3.86 -20.01 -0.02
N MET A 34 -3.63 -18.74 0.26
CA MET A 34 -2.29 -18.13 0.32
C MET A 34 -2.13 -17.36 1.63
N VAL A 35 -1.00 -17.54 2.31
CA VAL A 35 -0.56 -16.65 3.39
C VAL A 35 0.32 -15.56 2.77
N THR A 36 0.01 -14.31 3.03
CA THR A 36 0.68 -13.16 2.41
C THR A 36 0.74 -11.98 3.37
N GLY A 37 1.52 -10.98 3.03
CA GLY A 37 1.69 -9.77 3.83
C GLY A 37 3.10 -9.22 3.72
N GLY A 38 3.57 -8.58 4.78
CA GLY A 38 4.92 -8.05 4.84
C GLY A 38 5.40 -7.79 6.26
N SER A 39 6.70 -7.69 6.41
CA SER A 39 7.37 -7.37 7.66
C SER A 39 8.60 -6.52 7.41
N GLU A 40 8.95 -5.71 8.39
CA GLU A 40 10.17 -4.90 8.36
C GLU A 40 10.73 -4.69 9.76
N SER A 41 12.05 -4.73 9.86
CA SER A 41 12.80 -4.42 11.06
C SER A 41 14.05 -3.62 10.68
N MET A 42 13.86 -2.33 10.42
CA MET A 42 14.90 -1.44 9.88
C MET A 42 15.40 -0.39 10.90
N LEU A 43 14.93 -0.42 12.14
CA LEU A 43 15.37 0.51 13.20
C LEU A 43 16.75 0.14 13.75
N CYS A 44 17.69 -0.11 12.85
CA CYS A 44 19.10 -0.28 13.15
C CYS A 44 19.89 0.94 12.70
N PHE A 45 21.12 1.11 13.23
CA PHE A 45 21.96 2.28 12.94
C PHE A 45 22.12 2.54 11.43
N GLY A 46 22.44 1.50 10.65
CA GLY A 46 22.64 1.63 9.20
C GLY A 46 21.36 2.03 8.47
N GLY A 47 20.22 1.42 8.84
CA GLY A 47 18.92 1.73 8.26
C GLY A 47 18.49 3.17 8.51
N VAL A 48 18.56 3.62 9.76
CA VAL A 48 18.22 5.01 10.13
C VAL A 48 19.14 6.00 9.42
N LYS A 49 20.46 5.74 9.39
CA LYS A 49 21.41 6.64 8.73
C LYS A 49 21.22 6.73 7.22
N ALA A 50 20.84 5.65 6.56
CA ALA A 50 20.54 5.67 5.13
C ALA A 50 19.36 6.62 4.82
N TRP A 51 18.27 6.55 5.60
CA TRP A 51 17.11 7.41 5.43
C TRP A 51 17.35 8.86 5.86
N GLU A 52 18.13 9.09 6.93
CA GLU A 52 18.58 10.45 7.30
C GLU A 52 19.36 11.10 6.14
N GLY A 53 20.19 10.33 5.45
CA GLY A 53 20.94 10.81 4.29
C GLY A 53 20.05 11.33 3.15
N LEU A 54 18.84 10.80 2.99
CA LEU A 54 17.86 11.27 2.01
C LEU A 54 17.12 12.54 2.45
N ARG A 55 17.29 13.00 3.69
CA ARG A 55 16.66 14.22 4.26
C ARG A 55 15.14 14.21 4.18
N VAL A 56 14.53 13.04 4.32
CA VAL A 56 13.07 12.85 4.27
C VAL A 56 12.45 12.50 5.62
N MET A 57 13.28 12.41 6.66
CA MET A 57 12.84 12.04 8.00
C MET A 57 12.42 13.25 8.84
N SER A 58 11.31 13.10 9.56
CA SER A 58 10.90 14.00 10.64
C SER A 58 11.67 13.67 11.92
N ARG A 59 11.86 14.69 12.77
CA ARG A 59 12.49 14.53 14.08
C ARG A 59 11.52 14.26 15.22
N ASP A 60 10.23 14.43 14.98
CA ASP A 60 9.21 14.41 16.04
C ASP A 60 8.00 13.53 15.72
N ALA A 61 7.35 13.69 14.56
CA ALA A 61 6.15 12.91 14.24
C ALA A 61 5.90 12.79 12.73
N CYS A 62 5.24 11.73 12.33
CA CYS A 62 4.70 11.54 10.99
C CYS A 62 3.31 12.22 10.93
N ARG A 63 3.16 13.24 10.07
CA ARG A 63 1.93 14.03 9.92
C ARG A 63 1.46 14.05 8.48
N PRO A 64 0.98 12.92 7.94
CA PRO A 64 0.52 12.84 6.57
C PRO A 64 -0.52 13.91 6.26
N PHE A 65 -0.37 14.58 5.12
CA PHE A 65 -1.25 15.60 4.57
C PHE A 65 -1.39 16.89 5.40
N SER A 66 -0.79 16.99 6.58
CA SER A 66 -0.85 18.20 7.42
C SER A 66 -0.05 19.34 6.83
N ALA A 67 -0.49 20.58 7.11
CA ALA A 67 0.23 21.78 6.67
C ALA A 67 1.62 21.90 7.29
N ASN A 68 1.81 21.39 8.50
CA ASN A 68 3.08 21.39 9.25
C ASN A 68 3.85 20.06 9.14
N ARG A 69 3.55 19.23 8.15
CA ARG A 69 4.32 17.99 7.91
C ARG A 69 5.76 18.33 7.53
N ASN A 70 6.70 17.56 8.00
CA ASN A 70 8.12 17.82 7.84
C ASN A 70 8.96 16.57 7.54
N GLY A 71 8.32 15.45 7.22
CA GLY A 71 8.98 14.21 6.89
C GLY A 71 8.29 12.98 7.46
N MET A 72 8.84 11.82 7.15
CA MET A 72 8.37 10.54 7.67
C MET A 72 9.08 10.16 8.97
N VAL A 73 8.50 9.23 9.71
CA VAL A 73 9.14 8.52 10.83
C VAL A 73 9.18 7.04 10.46
N GLN A 74 10.31 6.38 10.67
CA GLN A 74 10.40 4.93 10.47
C GLN A 74 9.69 4.17 11.57
N GLY A 75 9.07 3.04 11.20
CA GLY A 75 8.49 2.07 12.10
C GLY A 75 9.00 0.66 11.83
N GLU A 76 8.68 -0.26 12.71
CA GLU A 76 8.87 -1.70 12.55
C GLU A 76 7.55 -2.42 12.79
N GLY A 77 7.38 -3.56 12.16
CA GLY A 77 6.19 -4.37 12.34
C GLY A 77 5.98 -5.38 11.24
N ALA A 78 4.86 -6.08 11.35
CA ALA A 78 4.41 -7.06 10.36
C ALA A 78 2.89 -7.10 10.30
N GLY A 79 2.36 -7.26 9.10
CA GLY A 79 0.99 -7.60 8.84
C GLY A 79 0.93 -8.87 7.98
N VAL A 80 0.11 -9.83 8.38
CA VAL A 80 -0.03 -11.11 7.67
C VAL A 80 -1.50 -11.45 7.52
N PHE A 81 -1.89 -11.81 6.30
CA PHE A 81 -3.25 -12.16 5.92
C PHE A 81 -3.32 -13.58 5.37
N VAL A 82 -4.47 -14.19 5.51
CA VAL A 82 -4.84 -15.40 4.79
C VAL A 82 -5.81 -14.99 3.68
N PHE A 83 -5.35 -15.10 2.43
CA PHE A 83 -6.19 -14.94 1.26
C PHE A 83 -6.73 -16.31 0.86
N GLU A 84 -8.02 -16.40 0.65
CA GLU A 84 -8.70 -17.66 0.43
C GLU A 84 -9.81 -17.49 -0.62
N GLU A 85 -9.99 -18.49 -1.44
CA GLU A 85 -11.10 -18.56 -2.37
C GLU A 85 -12.42 -18.61 -1.58
N TYR A 86 -13.42 -17.83 -2.01
CA TYR A 86 -14.64 -17.59 -1.24
C TYR A 86 -15.43 -18.87 -0.90
N GLU A 87 -15.67 -19.73 -1.90
CA GLU A 87 -16.42 -20.97 -1.70
C GLU A 87 -15.66 -21.95 -0.80
N HIS A 88 -14.33 -21.97 -0.90
CA HIS A 88 -13.47 -22.75 -0.02
C HIS A 88 -13.58 -22.26 1.44
N ALA A 89 -13.58 -20.95 1.66
CA ALA A 89 -13.75 -20.36 2.98
C ALA A 89 -15.13 -20.68 3.57
N CYS A 90 -16.18 -20.52 2.77
CA CYS A 90 -17.56 -20.85 3.16
C CYS A 90 -17.74 -22.34 3.51
N ALA A 91 -17.17 -23.24 2.71
CA ALA A 91 -17.29 -24.69 2.92
C ALA A 91 -16.71 -25.17 4.27
N ARG A 92 -15.69 -24.46 4.79
CA ARG A 92 -15.12 -24.76 6.12
C ARG A 92 -15.68 -23.90 7.26
N GLY A 93 -16.66 -23.03 6.99
CA GLY A 93 -17.27 -22.14 7.98
C GLY A 93 -16.33 -21.03 8.47
N ALA A 94 -15.44 -20.54 7.60
CA ALA A 94 -14.55 -19.44 7.96
C ALA A 94 -15.31 -18.12 8.09
N GLU A 95 -14.88 -17.29 9.02
CA GLU A 95 -15.29 -15.89 9.05
C GLU A 95 -14.55 -15.12 7.94
N VAL A 96 -15.29 -14.53 7.02
CA VAL A 96 -14.75 -13.69 5.95
C VAL A 96 -14.77 -12.23 6.43
N LEU A 97 -13.60 -11.63 6.53
CA LEU A 97 -13.45 -10.24 7.03
C LEU A 97 -13.75 -9.21 5.95
N CYS A 98 -13.29 -9.46 4.72
CA CYS A 98 -13.51 -8.59 3.55
C CYS A 98 -13.20 -9.36 2.27
N GLU A 99 -13.56 -8.78 1.14
CA GLU A 99 -13.21 -9.23 -0.18
C GLU A 99 -12.05 -8.38 -0.73
N VAL A 100 -11.07 -9.03 -1.37
CA VAL A 100 -10.06 -8.36 -2.20
C VAL A 100 -10.58 -8.36 -3.62
N ALA A 101 -11.07 -7.21 -4.08
CA ALA A 101 -11.77 -7.10 -5.35
C ALA A 101 -10.82 -6.96 -6.56
N GLY A 102 -9.68 -6.29 -6.39
CA GLY A 102 -8.75 -6.08 -7.49
C GLY A 102 -7.43 -5.43 -7.06
N PHE A 103 -6.49 -5.40 -7.98
CA PHE A 103 -5.19 -4.76 -7.75
C PHE A 103 -4.58 -4.20 -9.04
N ALA A 104 -3.59 -3.31 -8.89
CA ALA A 104 -2.69 -2.95 -9.97
C ALA A 104 -1.29 -2.64 -9.46
N MET A 105 -0.31 -2.91 -10.30
CA MET A 105 1.09 -2.59 -10.07
C MET A 105 1.61 -1.77 -11.24
N THR A 106 2.31 -0.67 -10.97
CA THR A 106 2.87 0.20 -12.01
C THR A 106 4.31 0.57 -11.67
N SER A 107 5.05 1.05 -12.66
CA SER A 107 6.38 1.63 -12.49
C SER A 107 6.36 3.05 -13.01
N ASP A 108 7.00 3.97 -12.29
CA ASP A 108 7.12 5.37 -12.71
C ASP A 108 8.07 5.52 -13.89
N ALA A 109 9.14 4.72 -13.93
CA ALA A 109 10.18 4.73 -14.97
C ALA A 109 10.76 6.14 -15.23
N SER A 110 10.89 6.94 -14.17
CA SER A 110 11.33 8.34 -14.24
C SER A 110 12.44 8.59 -13.23
N ASP A 111 12.18 9.31 -12.16
CA ASP A 111 13.14 9.66 -11.14
C ASP A 111 13.20 8.59 -10.04
N ILE A 112 14.41 8.36 -9.48
CA ILE A 112 14.61 7.34 -8.44
C ILE A 112 14.00 7.73 -7.08
N VAL A 113 13.79 9.02 -6.84
CA VAL A 113 13.34 9.56 -5.55
C VAL A 113 11.99 10.26 -5.67
N MET A 114 11.78 11.04 -6.73
CA MET A 114 10.57 11.85 -6.90
C MET A 114 9.41 11.00 -7.42
N PRO A 115 8.29 10.93 -6.68
CA PRO A 115 7.14 10.16 -7.11
C PRO A 115 6.44 10.78 -8.33
N SER A 116 5.98 9.94 -9.24
CA SER A 116 5.22 10.35 -10.42
C SER A 116 3.72 10.38 -10.13
N LYS A 117 3.09 11.55 -10.32
CA LYS A 117 1.63 11.69 -10.26
C LYS A 117 0.94 10.72 -11.24
N ALA A 118 1.46 10.63 -12.46
CA ALA A 118 0.89 9.75 -13.47
C ALA A 118 1.06 8.26 -13.12
N GLY A 119 2.16 7.87 -12.47
CA GLY A 119 2.37 6.51 -11.98
C GLY A 119 1.36 6.13 -10.91
N ALA A 120 1.18 6.97 -9.90
CA ALA A 120 0.19 6.77 -8.84
C ALA A 120 -1.25 6.74 -9.40
N ALA A 121 -1.59 7.64 -10.33
CA ALA A 121 -2.89 7.65 -10.98
C ALA A 121 -3.15 6.34 -11.76
N ARG A 122 -2.16 5.85 -12.53
CA ARG A 122 -2.30 4.57 -13.25
C ARG A 122 -2.51 3.39 -12.30
N ALA A 123 -1.85 3.37 -11.14
CA ALA A 123 -2.04 2.31 -10.17
C ALA A 123 -3.47 2.29 -9.62
N MET A 124 -4.01 3.45 -9.25
CA MET A 124 -5.41 3.57 -8.79
C MET A 124 -6.41 3.19 -9.89
N GLN A 125 -6.24 3.72 -11.10
CA GLN A 125 -7.10 3.40 -12.25
C GLN A 125 -7.08 1.91 -12.59
N GLY A 126 -5.89 1.30 -12.59
CA GLY A 126 -5.75 -0.13 -12.84
C GLY A 126 -6.42 -0.99 -11.80
N ALA A 127 -6.33 -0.61 -10.51
CA ALA A 127 -7.01 -1.33 -9.43
C ALA A 127 -8.54 -1.24 -9.55
N LEU A 128 -9.08 -0.06 -9.87
CA LEU A 128 -10.52 0.12 -10.14
C LEU A 128 -10.97 -0.73 -11.33
N GLN A 129 -10.18 -0.74 -12.40
CA GLN A 129 -10.48 -1.53 -13.60
C GLN A 129 -10.46 -3.04 -13.31
N ASP A 130 -9.45 -3.53 -12.58
CA ASP A 130 -9.34 -4.95 -12.22
C ASP A 130 -10.47 -5.39 -11.28
N ALA A 131 -10.89 -4.51 -10.38
CA ALA A 131 -12.02 -4.72 -9.48
C ALA A 131 -13.40 -4.63 -10.18
N GLY A 132 -13.48 -4.00 -11.34
CA GLY A 132 -14.74 -3.78 -12.05
C GLY A 132 -15.68 -2.79 -11.36
N ILE A 133 -15.14 -1.87 -10.55
CA ILE A 133 -15.91 -0.85 -9.82
C ILE A 133 -15.68 0.54 -10.38
N ASN A 134 -16.66 1.42 -10.20
CA ASN A 134 -16.54 2.83 -10.56
C ASN A 134 -15.86 3.60 -9.43
N ARG A 135 -15.21 4.69 -9.77
CA ARG A 135 -14.54 5.56 -8.80
C ARG A 135 -15.50 6.13 -7.73
N GLU A 136 -16.76 6.32 -8.08
CA GLU A 136 -17.81 6.82 -7.18
C GLU A 136 -18.20 5.82 -6.10
N GLU A 137 -17.82 4.55 -6.24
CA GLU A 137 -18.06 3.50 -5.24
C GLU A 137 -16.97 3.44 -4.17
N VAL A 138 -15.86 4.18 -4.36
CA VAL A 138 -14.78 4.24 -3.37
C VAL A 138 -15.13 5.27 -2.30
N GLY A 139 -15.19 4.84 -1.05
CA GLY A 139 -15.48 5.71 0.10
C GLY A 139 -14.23 6.13 0.88
N TYR A 140 -13.14 5.37 0.79
CA TYR A 140 -11.95 5.60 1.60
C TYR A 140 -10.66 5.18 0.90
N ILE A 141 -9.60 5.96 1.11
CA ILE A 141 -8.24 5.65 0.68
C ILE A 141 -7.31 5.66 1.91
N ASN A 142 -6.69 4.53 2.22
CA ASN A 142 -5.51 4.50 3.08
C ASN A 142 -4.30 4.78 2.20
N ALA A 143 -3.82 6.00 2.24
CA ALA A 143 -2.84 6.52 1.32
C ALA A 143 -1.41 6.07 1.67
N HIS A 144 -0.49 6.23 0.72
CA HIS A 144 0.94 6.13 1.04
C HIS A 144 1.30 7.16 2.11
N GLY A 145 0.95 8.42 1.93
CA GLY A 145 0.92 9.44 2.99
C GLY A 145 2.10 9.39 3.95
N THR A 146 3.30 9.69 3.46
CA THR A 146 4.54 9.57 4.24
C THR A 146 4.80 10.77 5.16
N GLY A 147 4.01 11.84 5.05
CA GLY A 147 4.27 13.10 5.74
C GLY A 147 5.39 13.92 5.10
N THR A 148 5.89 13.52 3.93
CA THR A 148 6.88 14.29 3.15
C THR A 148 6.17 15.30 2.24
N ALA A 149 6.82 16.43 1.99
CA ALA A 149 6.23 17.48 1.15
C ALA A 149 5.95 16.99 -0.28
N ALA A 150 6.89 16.24 -0.86
CA ALA A 150 6.80 15.78 -2.24
C ALA A 150 5.73 14.70 -2.43
N ASN A 151 5.78 13.63 -1.60
CA ASN A 151 4.85 12.51 -1.75
C ASN A 151 3.41 12.95 -1.54
N ASP A 152 3.10 13.61 -0.42
CA ASP A 152 1.73 13.93 -0.06
C ASP A 152 1.08 14.86 -1.08
N LYS A 153 1.85 15.84 -1.61
CA LYS A 153 1.37 16.71 -2.70
C LYS A 153 1.10 15.93 -3.98
N THR A 154 2.01 15.04 -4.37
CA THR A 154 1.89 14.23 -5.59
C THR A 154 0.72 13.26 -5.50
N GLU A 155 0.54 12.62 -4.36
CA GLU A 155 -0.54 11.66 -4.12
C GLU A 155 -1.91 12.34 -4.12
N CYS A 156 -2.07 13.49 -3.44
CA CYS A 156 -3.30 14.29 -3.53
C CYS A 156 -3.63 14.69 -4.98
N ALA A 157 -2.63 15.11 -5.75
CA ALA A 157 -2.84 15.45 -7.15
C ALA A 157 -3.24 14.23 -8.01
N ALA A 158 -2.71 13.05 -7.73
CA ALA A 158 -3.09 11.81 -8.40
C ALA A 158 -4.53 11.39 -8.05
N VAL A 159 -4.91 11.50 -6.78
CA VAL A 159 -6.29 11.24 -6.33
C VAL A 159 -7.27 12.19 -7.03
N ALA A 160 -6.96 13.49 -7.07
CA ALA A 160 -7.82 14.45 -7.77
C ALA A 160 -7.97 14.13 -9.28
N ASP A 161 -6.90 13.70 -9.93
CA ASP A 161 -6.95 13.29 -11.35
C ASP A 161 -7.84 12.06 -11.58
N VAL A 162 -7.76 11.07 -10.71
CA VAL A 162 -8.51 9.81 -10.86
C VAL A 162 -9.97 9.98 -10.50
N PHE A 163 -10.24 10.61 -9.38
CA PHE A 163 -11.59 10.68 -8.79
C PHE A 163 -12.38 11.92 -9.22
N GLY A 164 -11.72 12.95 -9.80
CA GLY A 164 -12.38 14.15 -10.27
C GLY A 164 -13.22 14.82 -9.16
N THR A 165 -14.47 15.14 -9.44
CA THR A 165 -15.38 15.74 -8.45
C THR A 165 -15.72 14.83 -7.27
N HIS A 166 -15.56 13.51 -7.42
CA HIS A 166 -15.77 12.57 -6.31
C HIS A 166 -14.66 12.66 -5.26
N ALA A 167 -13.48 13.19 -5.61
CA ALA A 167 -12.37 13.38 -4.66
C ALA A 167 -12.77 14.20 -3.42
N ASP A 168 -13.73 15.14 -3.55
CA ASP A 168 -14.24 15.96 -2.46
C ASP A 168 -15.10 15.17 -1.44
N GLN A 169 -15.54 13.96 -1.82
CA GLN A 169 -16.36 13.07 -0.99
C GLN A 169 -15.55 11.92 -0.39
N LEU A 170 -14.30 11.74 -0.84
CA LEU A 170 -13.43 10.68 -0.36
C LEU A 170 -12.86 10.99 1.02
N MET A 171 -12.92 10.00 1.89
CA MET A 171 -12.13 10.02 3.12
C MET A 171 -10.72 9.52 2.81
N ILE A 172 -9.71 10.30 3.19
CA ILE A 172 -8.30 9.95 2.96
C ILE A 172 -7.54 10.08 4.28
N SER A 173 -6.81 9.05 4.63
CA SER A 173 -5.83 9.11 5.73
C SER A 173 -4.61 8.25 5.42
N SER A 174 -3.60 8.33 6.27
CA SER A 174 -2.49 7.39 6.27
C SER A 174 -2.24 6.89 7.68
N THR A 175 -2.30 5.60 7.87
CA THR A 175 -2.01 4.94 9.16
C THR A 175 -0.57 5.11 9.61
N LYS A 176 0.32 5.62 8.74
CA LYS A 176 1.70 5.99 9.12
C LYS A 176 1.77 7.07 10.19
N SER A 177 0.71 7.85 10.40
CA SER A 177 0.62 8.75 11.55
C SER A 177 0.65 8.02 12.90
N MET A 178 0.27 6.75 12.93
CA MET A 178 0.14 5.93 14.14
C MET A 178 1.35 5.01 14.37
N HIS A 179 1.83 4.35 13.31
CA HIS A 179 2.90 3.34 13.42
C HIS A 179 4.19 3.70 12.68
N GLY A 180 4.26 4.88 12.08
CA GLY A 180 5.38 5.26 11.21
C GLY A 180 5.38 4.52 9.88
N HIS A 181 6.44 4.68 9.12
CA HIS A 181 6.65 4.00 7.85
C HIS A 181 7.37 2.67 8.06
N VAL A 182 6.67 1.57 7.97
CA VAL A 182 7.19 0.20 8.16
C VAL A 182 7.80 -0.34 6.85
N ILE A 183 8.25 0.50 5.96
CA ILE A 183 8.89 0.19 4.68
C ILE A 183 8.18 -0.98 3.96
N GLY A 184 8.82 -2.16 3.86
CA GLY A 184 8.26 -3.33 3.18
C GLY A 184 7.00 -3.91 3.81
N GLY A 185 6.77 -3.67 5.11
CA GLY A 185 5.57 -4.11 5.83
C GLY A 185 4.38 -3.13 5.77
N THR A 186 4.60 -1.92 5.27
CA THR A 186 3.61 -0.83 5.36
C THR A 186 2.28 -1.09 4.66
N GLY A 187 2.26 -1.85 3.57
CA GLY A 187 1.03 -2.11 2.81
C GLY A 187 0.16 -3.21 3.40
N ALA A 188 0.67 -3.94 4.39
CA ALA A 188 -0.05 -4.94 5.17
C ALA A 188 -0.38 -4.38 6.56
#